data_e2bfc17c584b91b9d137c29b34d79227
#
_entry.id   e2bfc17c584b91b9d137c29b34d79227
#
_cell.length_a   1.000
_cell.length_b   1.000
_cell.length_c   1.000
_cell.angle_alpha   90.00
_cell.angle_beta   90.00
_cell.angle_gamma   90.00
#
_symmetry.space_group_name_H-M   'P 1'
#
loop_
_entity.id
_entity.type
_entity.pdbx_description
1 polymer ?
#
loop_
_entity_poly.entity_id
_entity_poly.type
_entity_poly.pdbx_seq_one_letter_code
_entity_poly.pdbx_strand_id
1 'polypeptide(L)'
;MMTNEERNTALYKKLFAEQEVFRDWLKGQSPEEILNHAYEYTVREDILLSLEYHDLLDAQADALMKSPSPLADVFRDFEKRETDHMDVIWNCLESRADTILEEQRRTLRETPVYPYPASYAQEHGELEQYRASNRAKAHRPSVRAKLQKKPEKNSPKISANKKEVAR
;
A
#
# COMPACT_ATOMS: atom_id res chain seq x y z
N MET A 1 38.57 17.44 -21.67
CA MET A 1 37.18 17.79 -21.22
C MET A 1 36.39 16.50 -21.14
N MET A 2 35.72 16.25 -20.06
CA MET A 2 34.82 15.07 -19.97
C MET A 2 33.64 15.24 -20.93
N THR A 3 33.29 14.19 -21.64
CA THR A 3 32.08 14.15 -22.48
C THR A 3 30.82 14.11 -21.63
N ASN A 4 29.65 14.36 -22.23
CA ASN A 4 28.36 14.22 -21.54
C ASN A 4 28.15 12.80 -20.99
N GLU A 5 28.44 11.80 -21.80
CA GLU A 5 28.37 10.38 -21.43
C GLU A 5 29.28 10.04 -20.24
N GLU A 6 30.53 10.52 -20.25
CA GLU A 6 31.45 10.30 -19.13
C GLU A 6 30.95 10.92 -17.83
N ARG A 7 30.29 12.10 -17.88
CA ARG A 7 29.70 12.76 -16.72
C ARG A 7 28.51 12.00 -16.18
N ASN A 8 27.59 11.60 -17.04
CA ASN A 8 26.43 10.81 -16.66
C ASN A 8 26.85 9.46 -16.08
N THR A 9 27.85 8.81 -16.67
CA THR A 9 28.45 7.59 -16.12
C THR A 9 29.06 7.81 -14.73
N ALA A 10 29.76 8.90 -14.53
CA ALA A 10 30.36 9.23 -13.23
C ALA A 10 29.26 9.53 -12.18
N LEU A 11 28.22 10.24 -12.57
CA LEU A 11 27.07 10.50 -11.72
C LEU A 11 26.36 9.21 -11.35
N TYR A 12 26.05 8.34 -12.32
CA TYR A 12 25.43 7.03 -12.07
C TYR A 12 26.24 6.21 -11.05
N LYS A 13 27.55 6.12 -11.24
CA LYS A 13 28.42 5.40 -10.29
C LYS A 13 28.36 5.96 -8.88
N LYS A 14 28.25 7.28 -8.74
CA LYS A 14 28.13 7.93 -7.44
C LYS A 14 26.79 7.60 -6.77
N LEU A 15 25.68 7.71 -7.50
CA LEU A 15 24.35 7.37 -6.99
C LEU A 15 24.24 5.88 -6.65
N PHE A 16 24.81 5.04 -7.51
CA PHE A 16 24.84 3.59 -7.26
C PHE A 16 25.63 3.26 -5.98
N ALA A 17 26.77 3.87 -5.77
CA ALA A 17 27.53 3.68 -4.54
C ALA A 17 26.76 4.13 -3.29
N GLU A 18 26.00 5.23 -3.39
CA GLU A 18 25.11 5.70 -2.31
C GLU A 18 24.00 4.69 -2.02
N GLN A 19 23.42 4.10 -3.06
CA GLN A 19 22.39 3.04 -2.91
C GLN A 19 22.96 1.78 -2.25
N GLU A 20 24.18 1.37 -2.62
CA GLU A 20 24.83 0.22 -1.99
C GLU A 20 25.05 0.43 -0.49
N VAL A 21 25.47 1.62 -0.09
CA VAL A 21 25.62 1.99 1.33
C VAL A 21 24.27 1.91 2.06
N PHE A 22 23.21 2.44 1.45
CA PHE A 22 21.88 2.37 2.02
C PHE A 22 21.36 0.94 2.14
N ARG A 23 21.56 0.12 1.11
CA ARG A 23 21.21 -1.29 1.10
C ARG A 23 21.92 -2.08 2.20
N ASP A 24 23.23 -1.84 2.36
CA ASP A 24 24.01 -2.52 3.39
C ASP A 24 23.61 -2.09 4.80
N TRP A 25 23.27 -0.82 4.98
CA TRP A 25 22.68 -0.34 6.22
C TRP A 25 21.33 -1.03 6.52
N LEU A 26 20.43 -1.15 5.53
CA LEU A 26 19.14 -1.84 5.67
C LEU A 26 19.30 -3.29 6.11
N LYS A 27 20.27 -4.02 5.57
CA LYS A 27 20.53 -5.42 5.94
C LYS A 27 20.84 -5.61 7.42
N GLY A 28 21.32 -4.56 8.09
CA GLY A 28 21.61 -4.56 9.53
C GLY A 28 20.44 -4.15 10.40
N GLN A 29 19.28 -3.78 9.81
CA GLN A 29 18.13 -3.29 10.56
C GLN A 29 17.18 -4.42 10.95
N SER A 30 16.24 -4.11 11.87
CA SER A 30 15.15 -5.03 12.19
C SER A 30 14.20 -5.21 11.00
N PRO A 31 13.47 -6.34 10.90
CA PRO A 31 12.49 -6.53 9.84
C PRO A 31 11.43 -5.41 9.75
N GLU A 32 11.07 -4.82 10.87
CA GLU A 32 10.12 -3.71 10.93
C GLU A 32 10.72 -2.43 10.30
N GLU A 33 11.98 -2.12 10.62
CA GLU A 33 12.68 -0.98 10.01
C GLU A 33 12.92 -1.19 8.51
N ILE A 34 13.23 -2.41 8.07
CA ILE A 34 13.33 -2.71 6.63
C ILE A 34 12.02 -2.42 5.91
N LEU A 35 10.89 -2.80 6.49
CA LEU A 35 9.56 -2.53 5.91
C LEU A 35 9.24 -1.02 5.87
N ASN A 36 9.64 -0.26 6.89
CA ASN A 36 9.45 1.19 6.93
C ASN A 36 10.21 1.90 5.79
N HIS A 37 11.37 1.38 5.41
CA HIS A 37 12.22 1.95 4.35
C HIS A 37 12.05 1.27 2.98
N ALA A 38 11.15 0.28 2.85
CA ALA A 38 10.98 -0.46 1.60
C ALA A 38 10.58 0.44 0.43
N TYR A 39 9.72 1.43 0.68
CA TYR A 39 9.31 2.40 -0.32
C TYR A 39 10.48 3.27 -0.78
N GLU A 40 11.25 3.82 0.17
CA GLU A 40 12.46 4.60 -0.14
C GLU A 40 13.45 3.79 -0.98
N TYR A 41 13.70 2.55 -0.59
CA TYR A 41 14.59 1.64 -1.32
C TYR A 41 14.14 1.46 -2.77
N THR A 42 12.86 1.18 -3.00
CA THR A 42 12.29 0.97 -4.34
C THR A 42 12.40 2.22 -5.20
N VAL A 43 12.03 3.39 -4.67
CA VAL A 43 12.09 4.65 -5.43
C VAL A 43 13.54 5.03 -5.77
N ARG A 44 14.49 4.77 -4.90
CA ARG A 44 15.93 4.99 -5.18
C ARG A 44 16.42 4.09 -6.32
N GLU A 45 15.98 2.83 -6.39
CA GLU A 45 16.25 1.93 -7.52
C GLU A 45 15.64 2.47 -8.82
N ASP A 46 14.40 3.00 -8.77
CA ASP A 46 13.73 3.60 -9.92
C ASP A 46 14.45 4.86 -10.44
N ILE A 47 15.02 5.67 -9.53
CA ILE A 47 15.85 6.83 -9.90
C ILE A 47 17.11 6.37 -10.64
N LEU A 48 17.79 5.33 -10.17
CA LEU A 48 18.95 4.75 -10.84
C LEU A 48 18.59 4.20 -12.22
N LEU A 49 17.50 3.45 -12.29
CA LEU A 49 16.97 2.91 -13.55
C LEU A 49 16.65 4.02 -14.56
N SER A 50 16.09 5.14 -14.10
CA SER A 50 15.81 6.31 -14.95
C SER A 50 17.08 6.86 -15.61
N LEU A 51 18.21 6.87 -14.90
CA LEU A 51 19.51 7.33 -15.44
C LEU A 51 20.17 6.32 -16.39
N GLU A 52 19.75 5.06 -16.40
CA GLU A 52 20.17 4.09 -17.40
C GLU A 52 19.56 4.36 -18.79
N TYR A 53 18.40 4.98 -18.81
CA TYR A 53 17.67 5.24 -20.06
C TYR A 53 17.75 6.70 -20.52
N HIS A 54 18.17 7.61 -19.67
CA HIS A 54 18.13 9.06 -19.97
C HIS A 54 19.37 9.75 -19.42
N ASP A 55 19.99 10.55 -20.30
CA ASP A 55 21.13 11.38 -19.93
C ASP A 55 20.67 12.79 -19.51
N LEU A 56 21.28 13.30 -18.45
CA LEU A 56 21.16 14.70 -18.04
C LEU A 56 22.07 15.59 -18.88
N LEU A 57 21.74 16.87 -18.96
CA LEU A 57 22.63 17.87 -19.53
C LEU A 57 23.90 18.01 -18.63
N ASP A 58 25.02 18.38 -19.24
CA ASP A 58 26.31 18.57 -18.56
C ASP A 58 26.21 19.37 -17.26
N ALA A 59 25.53 20.51 -17.32
CA ALA A 59 25.35 21.37 -16.15
C ALA A 59 24.50 20.76 -15.03
N GLN A 60 23.51 19.91 -15.40
CA GLN A 60 22.66 19.21 -14.45
C GLN A 60 23.42 18.07 -13.78
N ALA A 61 24.14 17.26 -14.55
CA ALA A 61 24.99 16.21 -14.01
C ALA A 61 26.05 16.76 -13.06
N ASP A 62 26.75 17.84 -13.48
CA ASP A 62 27.75 18.52 -12.64
C ASP A 62 27.16 19.12 -11.36
N ALA A 63 25.90 19.61 -11.40
CA ALA A 63 25.20 20.12 -10.23
C ALA A 63 24.92 19.01 -9.20
N LEU A 64 24.38 17.86 -9.66
CA LEU A 64 24.14 16.71 -8.80
C LEU A 64 25.43 16.08 -8.26
N MET A 65 26.49 16.09 -9.06
CA MET A 65 27.82 15.62 -8.61
C MET A 65 28.38 16.42 -7.42
N LYS A 66 27.95 17.67 -7.22
CA LYS A 66 28.37 18.51 -6.07
C LYS A 66 27.64 18.17 -4.78
N SER A 67 26.48 17.58 -4.84
CA SER A 67 25.75 17.12 -3.63
C SER A 67 26.53 15.99 -2.94
N PRO A 68 26.64 15.96 -1.61
CA PRO A 68 27.20 14.84 -0.87
C PRO A 68 26.35 13.56 -1.00
N SER A 69 25.04 13.69 -1.12
CA SER A 69 24.07 12.57 -1.19
C SER A 69 23.00 12.83 -2.25
N PRO A 70 23.37 12.84 -3.53
CA PRO A 70 22.47 13.23 -4.61
C PRO A 70 21.24 12.31 -4.75
N LEU A 71 21.38 11.03 -4.48
CA LEU A 71 20.26 10.07 -4.54
C LEU A 71 19.21 10.34 -3.45
N ALA A 72 19.66 10.57 -2.23
CA ALA A 72 18.77 10.94 -1.12
C ALA A 72 18.08 12.30 -1.34
N ASP A 73 18.78 13.26 -1.95
CA ASP A 73 18.21 14.57 -2.27
C ASP A 73 17.10 14.46 -3.31
N VAL A 74 17.32 13.68 -4.39
CA VAL A 74 16.32 13.44 -5.43
C VAL A 74 15.12 12.68 -4.85
N PHE A 75 15.35 11.68 -4.02
CA PHE A 75 14.27 10.98 -3.33
C PHE A 75 13.41 11.93 -2.49
N ARG A 76 14.03 12.78 -1.68
CA ARG A 76 13.32 13.76 -0.84
C ARG A 76 12.48 14.75 -1.66
N ASP A 77 12.96 15.14 -2.83
CA ASP A 77 12.22 16.04 -3.73
C ASP A 77 11.09 15.30 -4.46
N PHE A 78 11.26 14.01 -4.74
CA PHE A 78 10.21 13.16 -5.26
C PHE A 78 9.09 12.95 -4.24
N GLU A 79 9.44 12.69 -2.97
CA GLU A 79 8.49 12.49 -1.87
C GLU A 79 7.60 13.72 -1.61
N LYS A 80 8.13 14.93 -1.82
CA LYS A 80 7.37 16.19 -1.71
C LYS A 80 6.37 16.41 -2.85
N ARG A 81 6.52 15.71 -3.97
CA ARG A 81 5.57 15.82 -5.06
C ARG A 81 4.32 15.01 -4.68
N GLU A 82 3.17 15.70 -4.63
CA GLU A 82 1.89 15.01 -4.49
C GLU A 82 1.72 14.08 -5.70
N THR A 83 1.90 12.80 -5.44
CA THR A 83 1.54 11.78 -6.41
C THR A 83 0.10 11.37 -6.08
N ASP A 84 -0.80 11.43 -7.07
CA ASP A 84 -2.19 10.95 -6.97
C ASP A 84 -2.27 9.42 -6.80
N HIS A 85 -1.30 8.86 -6.05
CA HIS A 85 -1.16 7.42 -5.85
C HIS A 85 -2.42 6.81 -5.23
N MET A 86 -3.05 7.54 -4.31
CA MET A 86 -4.26 7.07 -3.64
C MET A 86 -5.45 7.04 -4.59
N ASP A 87 -5.56 8.01 -5.48
CA ASP A 87 -6.61 8.04 -6.50
C ASP A 87 -6.42 6.95 -7.55
N VAL A 88 -5.16 6.70 -7.96
CA VAL A 88 -4.84 5.58 -8.86
C VAL A 88 -5.18 4.24 -8.21
N ILE A 89 -4.82 4.03 -6.94
CA ILE A 89 -5.16 2.82 -6.18
C ILE A 89 -6.67 2.67 -6.07
N TRP A 90 -7.40 3.75 -5.77
CA TRP A 90 -8.85 3.73 -5.67
C TRP A 90 -9.50 3.36 -7.01
N ASN A 91 -9.08 3.98 -8.10
CA ASN A 91 -9.57 3.66 -9.44
C ASN A 91 -9.30 2.19 -9.83
N CYS A 92 -8.15 1.64 -9.45
CA CYS A 92 -7.85 0.22 -9.66
C CYS A 92 -8.78 -0.70 -8.84
N LEU A 93 -9.10 -0.31 -7.59
CA LEU A 93 -10.03 -1.06 -6.74
C LEU A 93 -11.45 -1.05 -7.33
N GLU A 94 -11.95 0.11 -7.77
CA GLU A 94 -13.26 0.23 -8.41
C GLU A 94 -13.32 -0.58 -9.70
N SER A 95 -12.33 -0.41 -10.58
CA SER A 95 -12.26 -1.13 -11.86
C SER A 95 -12.23 -2.65 -11.66
N ARG A 96 -11.47 -3.15 -10.67
CA ARG A 96 -11.44 -4.58 -10.37
C ARG A 96 -12.77 -5.08 -9.81
N ALA A 97 -13.40 -4.30 -8.93
CA ALA A 97 -14.71 -4.63 -8.38
C ALA A 97 -15.78 -4.72 -9.49
N ASP A 98 -15.79 -3.77 -10.42
CA ASP A 98 -16.71 -3.76 -11.56
C ASP A 98 -16.48 -4.96 -12.48
N THR A 99 -15.25 -5.31 -12.77
CA THR A 99 -14.89 -6.50 -13.55
C THR A 99 -15.46 -7.77 -12.89
N ILE A 100 -15.29 -7.93 -11.58
CA ILE A 100 -15.82 -9.10 -10.85
C ILE A 100 -17.36 -9.11 -10.90
N LEU A 101 -18.00 -7.96 -10.77
CA LEU A 101 -19.47 -7.87 -10.87
C LEU A 101 -19.98 -8.23 -12.26
N GLU A 102 -19.27 -7.82 -13.32
CA GLU A 102 -19.61 -8.20 -14.69
C GLU A 102 -19.40 -9.69 -14.94
N GLU A 103 -18.31 -10.27 -14.46
CA GLU A 103 -18.06 -11.71 -14.53
C GLU A 103 -19.17 -12.49 -13.82
N GLN A 104 -19.59 -12.06 -12.64
CA GLN A 104 -20.70 -12.66 -11.90
C GLN A 104 -22.03 -12.55 -12.65
N ARG A 105 -22.33 -11.39 -13.23
CA ARG A 105 -23.55 -11.19 -14.05
C ARG A 105 -23.54 -12.07 -15.29
N ARG A 106 -22.38 -12.23 -15.94
CA ARG A 106 -22.22 -13.10 -17.09
C ARG A 106 -22.47 -14.55 -16.71
N THR A 107 -21.86 -15.03 -15.62
CA THR A 107 -22.05 -16.39 -15.10
C THR A 107 -23.52 -16.66 -14.77
N LEU A 108 -24.22 -15.70 -14.15
CA LEU A 108 -25.65 -15.80 -13.84
C LEU A 108 -26.52 -15.84 -15.10
N ARG A 109 -26.12 -15.18 -16.19
CA ARG A 109 -26.84 -15.25 -17.48
C ARG A 109 -26.60 -16.55 -18.22
N GLU A 110 -25.43 -17.15 -18.06
CA GLU A 110 -25.03 -18.41 -18.68
C GLU A 110 -25.52 -19.63 -17.88
N THR A 111 -25.88 -19.46 -16.60
CA THR A 111 -26.52 -20.53 -15.80
C THR A 111 -27.98 -20.63 -16.20
N PRO A 112 -28.51 -21.82 -16.55
CA PRO A 112 -29.92 -21.94 -16.88
C PRO A 112 -30.77 -21.53 -15.70
N VAL A 113 -31.50 -20.44 -15.89
CA VAL A 113 -32.36 -19.86 -14.85
C VAL A 113 -33.48 -20.85 -14.56
N TYR A 114 -33.57 -21.34 -13.35
CA TYR A 114 -34.73 -22.02 -12.84
C TYR A 114 -35.99 -21.16 -13.10
N PRO A 115 -37.14 -21.77 -13.45
CA PRO A 115 -38.28 -21.08 -14.06
C PRO A 115 -39.12 -20.25 -13.06
N TYR A 116 -38.48 -19.56 -12.14
CA TYR A 116 -39.22 -18.62 -11.28
C TYR A 116 -39.06 -17.21 -11.82
N PRO A 117 -40.17 -16.50 -12.14
CA PRO A 117 -40.09 -15.12 -12.63
C PRO A 117 -39.53 -14.18 -11.57
N ALA A 118 -38.91 -13.09 -12.02
CA ALA A 118 -38.33 -12.04 -11.16
C ALA A 118 -39.34 -11.45 -10.15
N SER A 119 -40.64 -11.60 -10.39
CA SER A 119 -41.74 -11.29 -9.48
C SER A 119 -41.69 -12.08 -8.16
N TYR A 120 -41.14 -13.31 -8.16
CA TYR A 120 -41.08 -14.13 -6.96
C TYR A 120 -40.12 -13.57 -5.91
N ALA A 121 -38.95 -13.05 -6.35
CA ALA A 121 -37.98 -12.40 -5.47
C ALA A 121 -38.53 -11.08 -4.88
N GLN A 122 -39.42 -10.41 -5.59
CA GLN A 122 -40.08 -9.18 -5.15
C GLN A 122 -41.14 -9.46 -4.10
N GLU A 123 -41.94 -10.53 -4.23
CA GLU A 123 -42.99 -10.93 -3.29
C GLU A 123 -42.43 -11.44 -1.95
N HIS A 124 -41.21 -11.99 -1.92
CA HIS A 124 -40.61 -12.58 -0.71
C HIS A 124 -39.66 -11.67 0.04
N GLY A 125 -39.63 -10.37 -0.26
CA GLY A 125 -38.88 -9.38 0.53
C GLY A 125 -37.35 -9.44 0.46
N GLU A 126 -36.77 -10.28 -0.43
CA GLU A 126 -35.32 -10.42 -0.56
C GLU A 126 -34.65 -9.12 -1.00
N LEU A 127 -35.35 -8.29 -1.77
CA LEU A 127 -34.88 -6.98 -2.20
C LEU A 127 -34.74 -6.00 -1.03
N GLU A 128 -35.64 -6.08 -0.05
CA GLU A 128 -35.57 -5.25 1.16
C GLU A 128 -34.45 -5.70 2.10
N GLN A 129 -34.24 -7.01 2.24
CA GLN A 129 -33.11 -7.55 3.01
C GLN A 129 -31.77 -7.16 2.40
N TYR A 130 -31.63 -7.16 1.09
CA TYR A 130 -30.46 -6.69 0.38
C TYR A 130 -30.21 -5.20 0.58
N ARG A 131 -31.26 -4.36 0.48
CA ARG A 131 -31.19 -2.91 0.76
C ARG A 131 -30.85 -2.62 2.22
N ALA A 132 -31.42 -3.34 3.16
CA ALA A 132 -31.13 -3.21 4.59
C ALA A 132 -29.69 -3.62 4.92
N SER A 133 -29.19 -4.70 4.30
CA SER A 133 -27.80 -5.15 4.49
C SER A 133 -26.78 -4.15 3.95
N ASN A 134 -27.07 -3.49 2.82
CA ASN A 134 -26.21 -2.46 2.24
C ASN A 134 -26.22 -1.16 3.04
N ARG A 135 -27.36 -0.76 3.62
CA ARG A 135 -27.42 0.37 4.56
C ARG A 135 -26.61 0.09 5.84
N ALA A 136 -26.65 -1.14 6.36
CA ALA A 136 -25.86 -1.55 7.51
C ALA A 136 -24.33 -1.58 7.23
N LYS A 137 -23.93 -1.87 5.99
CA LYS A 137 -22.53 -1.82 5.56
C LYS A 137 -21.98 -0.40 5.49
N ALA A 138 -22.79 0.58 5.09
CA ALA A 138 -22.40 2.00 5.00
C ALA A 138 -22.03 2.64 6.35
N HIS A 139 -22.52 2.08 7.47
CA HIS A 139 -22.21 2.55 8.83
C HIS A 139 -21.18 1.71 9.57
N ARG A 140 -20.51 0.77 8.90
CA ARG A 140 -19.47 -0.05 9.56
C ARG A 140 -18.18 0.75 9.73
N PRO A 141 -17.59 0.78 10.94
CA PRO A 141 -16.27 1.37 11.13
C PRO A 141 -15.24 0.63 10.28
N SER A 142 -14.23 1.36 9.78
CA SER A 142 -13.22 0.79 8.89
C SER A 142 -12.58 -0.45 9.52
N VAL A 143 -12.17 -1.40 8.69
CA VAL A 143 -11.48 -2.64 9.14
C VAL A 143 -10.26 -2.28 9.98
N ARG A 144 -9.53 -1.24 9.61
CA ARG A 144 -8.36 -0.73 10.34
C ARG A 144 -8.73 -0.24 11.74
N ALA A 145 -9.87 0.45 11.90
CA ALA A 145 -10.37 0.89 13.20
C ALA A 145 -10.80 -0.28 14.10
N LYS A 146 -11.24 -1.40 13.54
CA LYS A 146 -11.58 -2.62 14.28
C LYS A 146 -10.34 -3.38 14.73
N LEU A 147 -9.30 -3.43 13.91
CA LEU A 147 -8.02 -4.08 14.22
C LEU A 147 -7.22 -3.31 15.27
N GLN A 148 -7.40 -1.98 15.36
CA GLN A 148 -6.74 -1.13 16.35
C GLN A 148 -7.38 -1.18 17.75
N LYS A 149 -8.62 -1.66 17.88
CA LYS A 149 -9.22 -1.90 19.20
C LYS A 149 -8.58 -3.16 19.78
N LYS A 150 -7.60 -2.99 20.66
CA LYS A 150 -7.07 -4.09 21.51
C LYS A 150 -8.24 -4.79 22.22
N PRO A 151 -8.28 -6.13 22.26
CA PRO A 151 -9.24 -6.82 23.08
C PRO A 151 -9.02 -6.40 24.55
N GLU A 152 -10.05 -5.87 25.18
CA GLU A 152 -10.04 -5.67 26.64
C GLU A 152 -9.76 -7.01 27.28
N LYS A 153 -8.64 -7.11 28.02
CA LYS A 153 -8.33 -8.26 28.84
C LYS A 153 -9.39 -8.36 29.93
N ASN A 154 -10.35 -9.25 29.74
CA ASN A 154 -11.17 -9.75 30.83
C ASN A 154 -10.25 -10.52 31.79
N SER A 155 -9.73 -9.85 32.79
CA SER A 155 -9.08 -10.49 33.91
C SER A 155 -10.15 -11.20 34.71
N PRO A 156 -10.07 -12.51 34.95
CA PRO A 156 -10.99 -13.20 35.85
C PRO A 156 -10.78 -12.65 37.26
N LYS A 157 -11.84 -12.08 37.84
CA LYS A 157 -11.86 -11.77 39.29
C LYS A 157 -11.75 -13.06 40.05
N ILE A 158 -10.58 -13.34 40.63
CA ILE A 158 -10.38 -14.39 41.60
C ILE A 158 -11.06 -13.91 42.89
N SER A 159 -12.22 -14.47 43.20
CA SER A 159 -12.88 -14.29 44.47
C SER A 159 -12.07 -15.06 45.57
N ALA A 160 -11.40 -14.30 46.39
CA ALA A 160 -10.75 -14.88 47.59
C ALA A 160 -11.83 -15.34 48.55
N ASN A 161 -12.05 -16.64 48.61
CA ASN A 161 -12.91 -17.28 49.60
C ASN A 161 -12.10 -17.42 50.89
N LYS A 162 -12.35 -16.52 51.84
CA LYS A 162 -11.79 -16.55 53.19
C LYS A 162 -12.56 -17.61 54.00
N LYS A 163 -12.02 -18.80 54.13
CA LYS A 163 -12.50 -19.77 55.12
C LYS A 163 -11.85 -19.44 56.47
N GLU A 164 -12.64 -18.91 57.35
CA GLU A 164 -12.43 -18.95 58.78
C GLU A 164 -12.45 -20.41 59.25
N VAL A 165 -11.40 -20.84 59.95
CA VAL A 165 -11.46 -22.05 60.79
C VAL A 165 -11.07 -21.63 62.19
N ALA A 166 -12.08 -21.66 63.05
CA ALA A 166 -11.92 -21.60 64.49
C ALA A 166 -11.33 -22.92 65.02
N ARG A 167 -10.30 -22.83 65.78
CA ARG A 167 -10.00 -23.45 67.06
C ARG A 167 -8.54 -23.30 67.44
#